data_674ef8b04d8d896cc603feb97de6919e
#
_entry.id   674ef8b04d8d896cc603feb97de6919e
#
_cell.length_a   1.000
_cell.length_b   1.000
_cell.length_c   1.000
_cell.angle_alpha   90.00
_cell.angle_beta   90.00
_cell.angle_gamma   90.00
#
_symmetry.space_group_name_H-M   'P 1'
#
loop_
_entity.id
_entity.type
_entity.pdbx_description
1 polymer ?
#
loop_
_entity_poly.entity_id
_entity_poly.type
_entity_poly.pdbx_seq_one_letter_code
_entity_poly.pdbx_strand_id
1 'polypeptide(L)'
;LTSSAASDVYKRQEEFKLKKMWRSPNGTIRNILGGTVFREPIICKNVPKLVPGWTQPIVIGRHAFGDQYRATDFLIPGEGKMEVRWTSKDGRDKKEFEVFNFTGPGTALAMYNLDDSIKNFARACMNYGLGRKWPVYLSTKNTILKAYDGRFKDLFQDVFEKEFKDKFEKASITYEHRLIDDMVACAMKWNGGYVWACKNYDGDVQSDTVAQGFGSLGLMTSVLMTPDGKTVESEAAHGTVTRHYRMHQQGKETSTNPIASIFAWTRGLTHRGKLDNNNELVKFASTLEKVCIETVESGSMTK
;
A
#
# COMPACT_ATOMS: atom_id res chain seq x y z
N LEU A 1 -11.73 -10.00 -7.29
CA LEU A 1 -12.21 -9.47 -6.01
C LEU A 1 -11.62 -8.08 -5.84
N THR A 2 -12.30 -7.09 -6.34
CA THR A 2 -11.93 -5.70 -6.28
C THR A 2 -11.86 -5.23 -4.83
N SER A 3 -10.85 -4.48 -4.51
CA SER A 3 -10.70 -3.76 -3.24
C SER A 3 -11.98 -2.96 -3.01
N SER A 4 -12.73 -3.36 -2.08
CA SER A 4 -14.16 -3.24 -2.11
C SER A 4 -14.73 -2.00 -1.47
N ALA A 5 -13.94 -1.20 -0.76
CA ALA A 5 -14.49 0.01 -0.15
C ALA A 5 -14.98 1.02 -1.20
N ALA A 6 -14.27 1.17 -2.33
CA ALA A 6 -14.69 2.06 -3.40
C ALA A 6 -15.91 1.51 -4.17
N SER A 7 -15.94 0.20 -4.49
CA SER A 7 -17.07 -0.40 -5.20
C SER A 7 -18.34 -0.46 -4.35
N ASP A 8 -18.23 -0.60 -3.04
CA ASP A 8 -19.38 -0.54 -2.13
C ASP A 8 -19.97 0.88 -2.04
N VAL A 9 -19.16 1.92 -2.15
CA VAL A 9 -19.64 3.31 -2.18
C VAL A 9 -20.44 3.59 -3.44
N TYR A 10 -19.99 3.12 -4.61
CA TYR A 10 -20.75 3.27 -5.86
C TYR A 10 -22.11 2.59 -5.80
N LYS A 11 -22.18 1.34 -5.36
CA LYS A 11 -23.43 0.58 -5.22
C LYS A 11 -24.37 1.21 -4.20
N ARG A 12 -23.85 1.78 -3.11
CA ARG A 12 -24.65 2.44 -2.09
C ARG A 12 -25.22 3.78 -2.56
N GLN A 13 -24.51 4.50 -3.44
CA GLN A 13 -25.06 5.74 -4.00
C GLN A 13 -26.34 5.48 -4.77
N GLU A 14 -26.38 4.44 -5.60
CA GLU A 14 -27.58 4.05 -6.36
C GLU A 14 -28.67 3.51 -5.43
N GLU A 15 -28.29 2.62 -4.50
CA GLU A 15 -29.20 2.00 -3.52
C GLU A 15 -29.89 3.03 -2.64
N PHE A 16 -29.17 4.04 -2.15
CA PHE A 16 -29.70 5.08 -1.25
C PHE A 16 -30.03 6.39 -1.96
N LYS A 17 -29.93 6.46 -3.30
CA LYS A 17 -30.20 7.65 -4.11
C LYS A 17 -29.51 8.90 -3.59
N LEU A 18 -28.23 8.78 -3.25
CA LEU A 18 -27.45 9.88 -2.71
C LEU A 18 -27.27 10.99 -3.77
N LYS A 19 -27.47 12.24 -3.36
CA LYS A 19 -27.34 13.42 -4.25
C LYS A 19 -25.93 13.57 -4.84
N LYS A 20 -24.92 13.08 -4.14
CA LYS A 20 -23.52 13.18 -4.55
C LYS A 20 -22.74 11.99 -4.00
N MET A 21 -21.87 11.43 -4.84
CA MET A 21 -20.92 10.42 -4.39
C MET A 21 -19.87 11.03 -3.49
N TRP A 22 -19.64 10.44 -2.34
CA TRP A 22 -18.55 10.82 -1.45
C TRP A 22 -17.26 10.20 -1.92
N ARG A 23 -16.14 10.91 -1.69
CA ARG A 23 -14.81 10.32 -1.89
C ARG A 23 -14.60 9.18 -0.90
N SER A 24 -13.81 8.19 -1.28
CA SER A 24 -13.43 7.11 -0.37
C SER A 24 -12.89 7.67 0.96
N PRO A 25 -13.43 7.28 2.13
CA PRO A 25 -12.90 7.68 3.43
C PRO A 25 -11.41 7.35 3.58
N ASN A 26 -11.01 6.15 3.19
CA ASN A 26 -9.61 5.70 3.24
C ASN A 26 -8.71 6.61 2.40
N GLY A 27 -9.10 6.89 1.15
CA GLY A 27 -8.34 7.81 0.29
C GLY A 27 -8.25 9.22 0.88
N THR A 28 -9.30 9.69 1.55
CA THR A 28 -9.33 11.00 2.20
C THR A 28 -8.38 11.03 3.40
N ILE A 29 -8.43 10.05 4.29
CA ILE A 29 -7.57 9.94 5.48
C ILE A 29 -6.10 9.83 5.05
N ARG A 30 -5.79 8.94 4.10
CA ARG A 30 -4.43 8.77 3.56
C ARG A 30 -3.86 10.07 3.01
N ASN A 31 -4.67 10.85 2.30
CA ASN A 31 -4.24 12.14 1.75
C ASN A 31 -4.06 13.23 2.81
N ILE A 32 -4.82 13.19 3.90
CA ILE A 32 -4.67 14.12 5.03
C ILE A 32 -3.40 13.79 5.83
N LEU A 33 -3.19 12.52 6.14
CA LEU A 33 -2.05 12.04 6.93
C LEU A 33 -0.74 12.03 6.15
N GLY A 34 -0.80 11.86 4.82
CA GLY A 34 0.37 11.89 3.94
C GLY A 34 1.37 10.77 4.22
N GLY A 35 0.90 9.62 4.70
CA GLY A 35 1.74 8.54 5.16
C GLY A 35 2.05 7.47 4.11
N THR A 36 2.64 6.38 4.60
CA THR A 36 2.92 5.14 3.87
C THR A 36 2.06 4.03 4.40
N VAL A 37 1.39 3.30 3.53
CA VAL A 37 0.63 2.10 3.91
C VAL A 37 1.55 0.90 3.90
N PHE A 38 1.75 0.29 5.05
CA PHE A 38 2.45 -0.99 5.19
C PHE A 38 1.44 -2.12 5.26
N ARG A 39 1.56 -3.07 4.33
CA ARG A 39 0.76 -4.29 4.28
C ARG A 39 1.66 -5.49 4.53
N GLU A 40 1.34 -6.23 5.58
CA GLU A 40 2.11 -7.37 6.06
C GLU A 40 1.22 -8.62 6.15
N PRO A 41 1.61 -9.76 5.55
CA PRO A 41 0.85 -11.00 5.66
C PRO A 41 0.93 -11.57 7.07
N ILE A 42 -0.19 -12.12 7.56
CA ILE A 42 -0.27 -12.92 8.77
C ILE A 42 -0.04 -14.37 8.34
N ILE A 43 1.05 -14.97 8.79
CA ILE A 43 1.46 -16.32 8.37
C ILE A 43 0.96 -17.33 9.39
N CYS A 44 0.12 -18.28 8.91
CA CYS A 44 -0.31 -19.45 9.65
C CYS A 44 0.19 -20.70 8.94
N LYS A 45 0.79 -21.66 9.67
CA LYS A 45 1.46 -22.84 9.09
C LYS A 45 0.51 -23.78 8.34
N ASN A 46 -0.73 -23.88 8.80
CA ASN A 46 -1.76 -24.72 8.21
C ASN A 46 -2.52 -24.08 7.05
N VAL A 47 -2.27 -22.82 6.73
CA VAL A 47 -2.84 -22.15 5.55
C VAL A 47 -1.92 -22.40 4.36
N PRO A 48 -2.40 -23.09 3.31
CA PRO A 48 -1.58 -23.37 2.13
C PRO A 48 -1.17 -22.08 1.42
N LYS A 49 0.13 -21.95 1.18
CA LYS A 49 0.68 -20.84 0.40
C LYS A 49 0.67 -21.20 -1.08
N LEU A 50 0.27 -20.24 -1.94
CA LEU A 50 0.38 -20.40 -3.39
C LEU A 50 1.85 -20.35 -3.86
N VAL A 51 2.71 -19.65 -3.10
CA VAL A 51 4.16 -19.62 -3.33
C VAL A 51 4.84 -20.32 -2.15
N PRO A 52 5.13 -21.63 -2.25
CA PRO A 52 5.67 -22.42 -1.12
C PRO A 52 7.00 -21.88 -0.57
N GLY A 53 7.82 -21.24 -1.41
CA GLY A 53 9.11 -20.65 -1.02
C GLY A 53 9.02 -19.45 -0.07
N TRP A 54 7.86 -18.82 0.09
CA TRP A 54 7.69 -17.67 0.97
C TRP A 54 7.59 -18.10 2.43
N THR A 55 8.73 -18.16 3.11
CA THR A 55 8.83 -18.59 4.51
C THR A 55 8.78 -17.43 5.50
N GLN A 56 9.09 -16.22 5.05
CA GLN A 56 9.06 -14.99 5.83
C GLN A 56 8.13 -13.95 5.18
N PRO A 57 7.56 -12.99 5.93
CA PRO A 57 6.70 -11.97 5.36
C PRO A 57 7.41 -11.14 4.29
N ILE A 58 6.68 -10.80 3.25
CA ILE A 58 7.01 -9.74 2.31
C ILE A 58 6.13 -8.55 2.70
N VAL A 59 6.75 -7.47 3.17
CA VAL A 59 6.01 -6.26 3.55
C VAL A 59 5.97 -5.29 2.40
N ILE A 60 4.78 -4.98 1.92
CA ILE A 60 4.60 -3.94 0.90
C ILE A 60 4.49 -2.58 1.58
N GLY A 61 5.42 -1.68 1.30
CA GLY A 61 5.33 -0.27 1.61
C GLY A 61 4.73 0.47 0.42
N ARG A 62 3.44 0.86 0.51
CA ARG A 62 2.74 1.58 -0.55
C ARG A 62 2.80 3.07 -0.31
N HIS A 63 3.27 3.85 -1.29
CA HIS A 63 3.17 5.30 -1.27
C HIS A 63 1.69 5.72 -1.33
N ALA A 64 1.18 6.34 -0.29
CA ALA A 64 -0.25 6.64 -0.17
C ALA A 64 -0.68 7.99 -0.79
N PHE A 65 0.12 8.54 -1.70
CA PHE A 65 -0.11 9.86 -2.29
C PHE A 65 0.15 9.88 -3.80
N GLY A 66 -0.63 10.72 -4.51
CA GLY A 66 -0.36 11.03 -5.92
C GLY A 66 -0.64 9.91 -6.90
N ASP A 67 0.07 9.93 -8.03
CA ASP A 67 0.00 8.99 -9.13
C ASP A 67 -1.44 8.85 -9.68
N GLN A 68 -1.86 7.65 -10.09
CA GLN A 68 -3.19 7.38 -10.66
C GLN A 68 -4.34 7.73 -9.69
N TYR A 69 -4.11 7.70 -8.38
CA TYR A 69 -5.12 8.00 -7.36
C TYR A 69 -5.43 9.49 -7.20
N ARG A 70 -4.64 10.33 -7.82
CA ARG A 70 -4.81 11.79 -7.90
C ARG A 70 -4.77 12.31 -9.33
N ALA A 71 -4.95 11.44 -10.30
CA ALA A 71 -4.94 11.78 -11.70
C ALA A 71 -6.17 12.61 -12.09
N THR A 72 -5.99 13.39 -13.14
CA THR A 72 -7.09 13.95 -13.92
C THR A 72 -7.19 13.14 -15.20
N ASP A 73 -8.26 12.37 -15.34
CA ASP A 73 -8.55 11.55 -16.51
C ASP A 73 -9.85 12.00 -17.19
N PHE A 74 -9.89 11.92 -18.50
CA PHE A 74 -11.02 12.37 -19.29
C PHE A 74 -11.07 11.71 -20.67
N LEU A 75 -12.28 11.72 -21.24
CA LEU A 75 -12.49 11.25 -22.60
C LEU A 75 -12.20 12.35 -23.62
N ILE A 76 -11.54 11.95 -24.70
CA ILE A 76 -11.33 12.79 -25.88
C ILE A 76 -12.48 12.50 -26.84
N PRO A 77 -13.29 13.50 -27.21
CA PRO A 77 -14.51 13.27 -28.01
C PRO A 77 -14.26 13.07 -29.50
N GLY A 78 -13.09 13.46 -30.02
CA GLY A 78 -12.78 13.43 -31.46
C GLY A 78 -11.37 13.88 -31.77
N GLU A 79 -11.15 14.30 -33.01
CA GLU A 79 -9.86 14.83 -33.47
C GLU A 79 -9.45 16.08 -32.70
N GLY A 80 -8.16 16.21 -32.41
CA GLY A 80 -7.64 17.37 -31.70
C GLY A 80 -6.28 17.14 -31.05
N LYS A 81 -5.70 18.21 -30.55
CA LYS A 81 -4.38 18.20 -29.92
C LYS A 81 -4.48 18.22 -28.38
N MET A 82 -3.76 17.33 -27.72
CA MET A 82 -3.58 17.37 -26.28
C MET A 82 -2.23 17.98 -25.93
N GLU A 83 -2.24 18.96 -25.03
CA GLU A 83 -1.06 19.63 -24.50
C GLU A 83 -1.08 19.61 -22.96
N VAL A 84 0.10 19.55 -22.36
CA VAL A 84 0.31 19.77 -20.92
C VAL A 84 1.12 21.03 -20.72
N ARG A 85 0.61 21.93 -19.92
CA ARG A 85 1.28 23.19 -19.57
C ARG A 85 1.49 23.30 -18.07
N TRP A 86 2.70 23.66 -17.67
CA TRP A 86 3.03 24.09 -16.32
C TRP A 86 3.43 25.57 -16.34
N THR A 87 2.95 26.32 -15.35
CA THR A 87 3.30 27.75 -15.19
C THR A 87 3.71 27.96 -13.73
N SER A 88 4.84 28.66 -13.52
CA SER A 88 5.28 29.07 -12.19
C SER A 88 4.26 30.00 -11.53
N LYS A 89 4.30 30.07 -10.18
CA LYS A 89 3.35 30.89 -9.41
C LYS A 89 3.39 32.37 -9.78
N ASP A 90 4.55 32.89 -10.16
CA ASP A 90 4.75 34.26 -10.60
C ASP A 90 4.51 34.47 -12.11
N GLY A 91 4.18 33.41 -12.83
CA GLY A 91 3.88 33.43 -14.26
C GLY A 91 5.09 33.60 -15.20
N ARG A 92 6.32 33.67 -14.65
CA ARG A 92 7.54 33.95 -15.45
C ARG A 92 8.01 32.71 -16.22
N ASP A 93 7.97 31.55 -15.56
CA ASP A 93 8.41 30.29 -16.17
C ASP A 93 7.22 29.51 -16.67
N LYS A 94 7.32 29.01 -17.89
CA LYS A 94 6.31 28.13 -18.51
C LYS A 94 7.00 26.96 -19.18
N LYS A 95 6.37 25.81 -19.07
CA LYS A 95 6.73 24.59 -19.82
C LYS A 95 5.50 24.08 -20.51
N GLU A 96 5.59 23.83 -21.79
CA GLU A 96 4.50 23.31 -22.61
C GLU A 96 5.00 22.10 -23.38
N PHE A 97 4.21 21.04 -23.40
CA PHE A 97 4.53 19.80 -24.07
C PHE A 97 3.30 19.35 -24.85
N GLU A 98 3.48 19.13 -26.16
CA GLU A 98 2.50 18.38 -26.92
C GLU A 98 2.57 16.91 -26.50
N VAL A 99 1.42 16.34 -26.11
CA VAL A 99 1.32 14.96 -25.68
C VAL A 99 0.97 14.07 -26.87
N PHE A 100 -0.11 14.43 -27.60
CA PHE A 100 -0.56 13.66 -28.74
C PHE A 100 -1.55 14.47 -29.62
N ASN A 101 -1.51 14.23 -30.93
CA ASN A 101 -2.52 14.67 -31.89
C ASN A 101 -3.50 13.54 -32.16
N PHE A 102 -4.69 13.61 -31.60
CA PHE A 102 -5.74 12.63 -31.77
C PHE A 102 -6.35 12.73 -33.16
N THR A 103 -6.48 11.58 -33.82
CA THR A 103 -7.14 11.42 -35.12
C THR A 103 -8.56 10.90 -34.98
N GLY A 104 -9.08 10.82 -33.77
CA GLY A 104 -10.42 10.34 -33.41
C GLY A 104 -10.63 10.30 -31.91
N PRO A 105 -11.75 9.75 -31.43
CA PRO A 105 -12.03 9.62 -29.99
C PRO A 105 -10.98 8.81 -29.26
N GLY A 106 -10.74 9.13 -27.99
CA GLY A 106 -9.74 8.48 -27.15
C GLY A 106 -9.90 8.78 -25.68
N THR A 107 -8.85 8.55 -24.92
CA THR A 107 -8.79 8.89 -23.49
C THR A 107 -7.42 9.48 -23.15
N ALA A 108 -7.39 10.31 -22.13
CA ALA A 108 -6.17 10.95 -21.66
C ALA A 108 -6.13 11.01 -20.12
N LEU A 109 -4.92 11.11 -19.59
CA LEU A 109 -4.66 11.17 -18.15
C LEU A 109 -3.43 12.05 -17.88
N ALA A 110 -3.55 12.87 -16.82
CA ALA A 110 -2.41 13.56 -16.22
C ALA A 110 -2.31 13.22 -14.74
N MET A 111 -1.11 12.90 -14.26
CA MET A 111 -0.84 12.60 -12.86
C MET A 111 0.39 13.36 -12.35
N TYR A 112 0.56 13.44 -11.03
CA TYR A 112 1.66 14.15 -10.40
C TYR A 112 2.09 13.51 -9.09
N ASN A 113 3.26 13.91 -8.61
CA ASN A 113 3.72 13.65 -7.26
C ASN A 113 4.57 14.83 -6.74
N LEU A 114 4.92 14.80 -5.45
CA LEU A 114 5.70 15.84 -4.77
C LEU A 114 7.00 15.26 -4.21
N ASP A 115 8.10 15.99 -4.36
CA ASP A 115 9.41 15.60 -3.82
C ASP A 115 9.38 15.29 -2.33
N ASP A 116 8.74 16.16 -1.53
CA ASP A 116 8.67 15.97 -0.08
C ASP A 116 7.86 14.73 0.30
N SER A 117 6.78 14.44 -0.46
CA SER A 117 6.01 13.22 -0.27
C SER A 117 6.84 11.97 -0.59
N ILE A 118 7.61 11.99 -1.67
CA ILE A 118 8.50 10.89 -2.05
C ILE A 118 9.62 10.68 -1.01
N LYS A 119 10.25 11.77 -0.54
CA LYS A 119 11.28 11.69 0.51
C LYS A 119 10.72 11.12 1.83
N ASN A 120 9.53 11.54 2.21
CA ASN A 120 8.86 11.03 3.40
C ASN A 120 8.50 9.55 3.27
N PHE A 121 8.06 9.13 2.09
CA PHE A 121 7.86 7.73 1.76
C PHE A 121 9.16 6.92 1.89
N ALA A 122 10.27 7.44 1.37
CA ALA A 122 11.58 6.82 1.52
C ALA A 122 11.95 6.65 3.00
N ARG A 123 11.84 7.71 3.81
CA ARG A 123 12.12 7.66 5.26
C ARG A 123 11.27 6.64 5.99
N ALA A 124 9.97 6.58 5.67
CA ALA A 124 9.08 5.61 6.29
C ALA A 124 9.51 4.16 5.98
N CYS A 125 9.81 3.84 4.71
CA CYS A 125 10.27 2.51 4.32
C CYS A 125 11.62 2.14 4.95
N MET A 126 12.58 3.09 4.97
CA MET A 126 13.90 2.87 5.59
C MET A 126 13.79 2.63 7.11
N ASN A 127 12.98 3.43 7.80
CA ASN A 127 12.72 3.24 9.24
C ASN A 127 12.04 1.90 9.52
N TYR A 128 11.09 1.49 8.68
CA TYR A 128 10.42 0.20 8.83
C TYR A 128 11.43 -0.95 8.65
N GLY A 129 12.28 -0.89 7.61
CA GLY A 129 13.34 -1.85 7.38
C GLY A 129 14.33 -1.94 8.55
N LEU A 130 14.79 -0.81 9.09
CA LEU A 130 15.65 -0.76 10.28
C LEU A 130 14.98 -1.41 11.50
N GLY A 131 13.70 -1.09 11.75
CA GLY A 131 12.94 -1.65 12.87
C GLY A 131 12.79 -3.17 12.80
N ARG A 132 12.79 -3.74 11.59
CA ARG A 132 12.70 -5.18 11.32
C ARG A 132 14.08 -5.84 11.13
N LYS A 133 15.14 -5.07 10.93
CA LYS A 133 16.44 -5.51 10.43
C LYS A 133 16.34 -6.23 9.08
N TRP A 134 15.55 -5.69 8.18
CA TRP A 134 15.26 -6.23 6.85
C TRP A 134 15.72 -5.28 5.76
N PRO A 135 16.21 -5.79 4.62
CA PRO A 135 16.54 -4.98 3.47
C PRO A 135 15.31 -4.29 2.90
N VAL A 136 15.52 -3.18 2.22
CA VAL A 136 14.50 -2.37 1.57
C VAL A 136 14.76 -2.31 0.08
N TYR A 137 13.75 -2.65 -0.72
CA TYR A 137 13.79 -2.59 -2.18
C TYR A 137 12.76 -1.58 -2.68
N LEU A 138 13.21 -0.54 -3.39
CA LEU A 138 12.29 0.33 -4.15
C LEU A 138 12.12 -0.25 -5.55
N SER A 139 10.91 -0.35 -6.05
CA SER A 139 10.67 -0.70 -7.45
C SER A 139 9.99 0.41 -8.23
N THR A 140 10.46 0.63 -9.46
CA THR A 140 9.91 1.60 -10.41
C THR A 140 10.04 1.09 -11.86
N LYS A 141 9.47 1.82 -12.81
CA LYS A 141 9.72 1.59 -14.25
C LYS A 141 10.45 2.80 -14.87
N ASN A 142 11.51 3.25 -14.24
CA ASN A 142 12.28 4.44 -14.66
C ASN A 142 12.94 4.30 -16.04
N THR A 143 13.04 3.10 -16.59
CA THR A 143 13.49 2.88 -17.97
C THR A 143 12.49 3.38 -19.00
N ILE A 144 11.21 3.46 -18.65
CA ILE A 144 10.10 3.99 -19.46
C ILE A 144 9.74 5.40 -18.99
N LEU A 145 9.39 5.57 -17.72
CA LEU A 145 9.03 6.85 -17.11
C LEU A 145 10.30 7.53 -16.55
N LYS A 146 11.20 7.94 -17.47
CA LYS A 146 12.56 8.41 -17.11
C LYS A 146 12.58 9.56 -16.13
N ALA A 147 11.71 10.54 -16.31
CA ALA A 147 11.60 11.71 -15.43
C ALA A 147 10.78 11.39 -14.18
N TYR A 148 9.58 10.83 -14.35
CA TYR A 148 8.65 10.60 -13.25
C TYR A 148 9.17 9.55 -12.26
N ASP A 149 9.42 8.35 -12.73
CA ASP A 149 9.93 7.24 -11.90
C ASP A 149 11.41 7.44 -11.54
N GLY A 150 12.18 8.09 -12.45
CA GLY A 150 13.56 8.51 -12.16
C GLY A 150 13.63 9.41 -10.93
N ARG A 151 12.65 10.32 -10.76
CA ARG A 151 12.60 11.18 -9.58
C ARG A 151 12.42 10.39 -8.28
N PHE A 152 11.58 9.37 -8.27
CA PHE A 152 11.46 8.45 -7.12
C PHE A 152 12.78 7.77 -6.80
N LYS A 153 13.43 7.18 -7.81
CA LYS A 153 14.73 6.52 -7.65
C LYS A 153 15.77 7.47 -7.06
N ASP A 154 15.91 8.65 -7.62
CA ASP A 154 16.95 9.61 -7.23
C ASP A 154 16.72 10.16 -5.82
N LEU A 155 15.47 10.47 -5.46
CA LEU A 155 15.14 10.96 -4.11
C LEU A 155 15.27 9.87 -3.04
N PHE A 156 14.93 8.62 -3.34
CA PHE A 156 15.18 7.50 -2.43
C PHE A 156 16.67 7.30 -2.19
N GLN A 157 17.49 7.35 -3.26
CA GLN A 157 18.94 7.24 -3.15
C GLN A 157 19.51 8.38 -2.32
N ASP A 158 19.08 9.61 -2.55
CA ASP A 158 19.51 10.79 -1.80
C ASP A 158 19.20 10.68 -0.30
N VAL A 159 17.98 10.26 0.04
CA VAL A 159 17.57 10.02 1.44
C VAL A 159 18.39 8.89 2.06
N PHE A 160 18.60 7.79 1.34
CA PHE A 160 19.39 6.67 1.83
C PHE A 160 20.82 7.12 2.15
N GLU A 161 21.50 7.75 1.21
CA GLU A 161 22.91 8.14 1.38
C GLU A 161 23.11 9.15 2.50
N LYS A 162 22.18 10.13 2.62
CA LYS A 162 22.33 11.23 3.61
C LYS A 162 21.86 10.87 5.02
N GLU A 163 20.86 10.01 5.14
CA GLU A 163 20.15 9.82 6.42
C GLU A 163 20.24 8.39 6.97
N PHE A 164 20.46 7.38 6.12
CA PHE A 164 20.29 5.97 6.49
C PHE A 164 21.48 5.07 6.24
N LYS A 165 22.41 5.42 5.38
CA LYS A 165 23.52 4.55 4.98
C LYS A 165 24.26 3.95 6.17
N ASP A 166 24.76 4.77 7.08
CA ASP A 166 25.51 4.32 8.27
C ASP A 166 24.65 3.42 9.19
N LYS A 167 23.33 3.72 9.28
CA LYS A 167 22.40 2.93 10.09
C LYS A 167 22.16 1.56 9.49
N PHE A 168 22.06 1.48 8.16
CA PHE A 168 21.88 0.23 7.41
C PHE A 168 23.15 -0.63 7.49
N GLU A 169 24.32 -0.03 7.32
CA GLU A 169 25.61 -0.72 7.48
C GLU A 169 25.75 -1.30 8.88
N LYS A 170 25.46 -0.53 9.94
CA LYS A 170 25.47 -1.00 11.33
C LYS A 170 24.47 -2.12 11.60
N ALA A 171 23.33 -2.11 10.91
CA ALA A 171 22.30 -3.14 11.02
C ALA A 171 22.53 -4.34 10.10
N SER A 172 23.58 -4.30 9.26
CA SER A 172 23.90 -5.32 8.23
C SER A 172 22.73 -5.59 7.28
N ILE A 173 22.03 -4.54 6.85
CA ILE A 173 20.94 -4.58 5.87
C ILE A 173 21.24 -3.65 4.70
N THR A 174 20.54 -3.85 3.57
CA THR A 174 20.79 -3.14 2.32
C THR A 174 19.57 -2.38 1.83
N TYR A 175 19.81 -1.35 1.02
CA TYR A 175 18.82 -0.72 0.18
C TYR A 175 19.20 -0.89 -1.29
N GLU A 176 18.23 -1.26 -2.13
CA GLU A 176 18.42 -1.34 -3.58
C GLU A 176 17.20 -0.78 -4.30
N HIS A 177 17.45 -0.14 -5.46
CA HIS A 177 16.43 0.14 -6.45
C HIS A 177 16.44 -0.95 -7.53
N ARG A 178 15.24 -1.44 -7.89
CA ARG A 178 15.05 -2.44 -8.96
C ARG A 178 13.96 -2.01 -9.92
N LEU A 179 13.98 -2.52 -11.14
CA LEU A 179 12.82 -2.41 -12.03
C LEU A 179 11.67 -3.25 -11.48
N ILE A 180 10.43 -2.77 -11.66
CA ILE A 180 9.25 -3.44 -11.09
C ILE A 180 9.09 -4.89 -11.58
N ASP A 181 9.35 -5.14 -12.85
CA ASP A 181 9.30 -6.48 -13.45
C ASP A 181 10.40 -7.40 -12.90
N ASP A 182 11.62 -6.91 -12.71
CA ASP A 182 12.70 -7.65 -12.06
C ASP A 182 12.35 -7.93 -10.57
N MET A 183 11.81 -6.94 -9.86
CA MET A 183 11.42 -7.13 -8.46
C MET A 183 10.29 -8.15 -8.29
N VAL A 184 9.32 -8.19 -9.23
CA VAL A 184 8.30 -9.25 -9.25
C VAL A 184 8.95 -10.62 -9.44
N ALA A 185 9.89 -10.75 -10.37
CA ALA A 185 10.60 -12.00 -10.59
C ALA A 185 11.44 -12.42 -9.36
N CYS A 186 12.07 -11.46 -8.67
CA CYS A 186 12.78 -11.70 -7.42
C CYS A 186 11.82 -12.13 -6.31
N ALA A 187 10.68 -11.46 -6.15
CA ALA A 187 9.68 -11.79 -5.14
C ALA A 187 9.20 -13.25 -5.27
N MET A 188 9.00 -13.73 -6.49
CA MET A 188 8.58 -15.12 -6.74
C MET A 188 9.66 -16.16 -6.42
N LYS A 189 10.94 -15.76 -6.34
CA LYS A 189 12.09 -16.65 -6.10
C LYS A 189 12.64 -16.57 -4.67
N TRP A 190 12.48 -15.42 -4.01
CA TRP A 190 13.03 -15.19 -2.67
C TRP A 190 12.10 -15.70 -1.58
N ASN A 191 12.67 -15.92 -0.41
CA ASN A 191 11.95 -16.48 0.74
C ASN A 191 11.09 -15.47 1.52
N GLY A 192 11.17 -14.18 1.21
CA GLY A 192 10.61 -13.09 1.99
C GLY A 192 11.64 -12.45 2.93
N GLY A 193 11.18 -11.77 3.98
CA GLY A 193 12.05 -11.08 4.95
C GLY A 193 12.59 -9.74 4.44
N TYR A 194 11.78 -8.99 3.71
CA TYR A 194 12.16 -7.67 3.18
C TYR A 194 10.97 -6.71 3.10
N VAL A 195 11.29 -5.43 2.98
CA VAL A 195 10.33 -4.36 2.68
C VAL A 195 10.41 -4.03 1.19
N TRP A 196 9.27 -4.11 0.52
CA TRP A 196 9.13 -3.74 -0.89
C TRP A 196 8.40 -2.41 -0.99
N ALA A 197 9.14 -1.34 -1.24
CA ALA A 197 8.62 0.01 -1.44
C ALA A 197 8.10 0.15 -2.87
N CYS A 198 6.80 0.43 -2.98
CA CYS A 198 6.07 0.53 -4.24
C CYS A 198 5.39 1.89 -4.38
N LYS A 199 5.35 2.43 -5.59
CA LYS A 199 4.48 3.57 -5.91
C LYS A 199 3.02 3.21 -5.63
N ASN A 200 2.15 4.20 -5.63
CA ASN A 200 0.79 4.05 -5.15
C ASN A 200 0.02 2.90 -5.84
N TYR A 201 -0.06 2.88 -7.16
CA TYR A 201 -0.74 1.82 -7.90
C TYR A 201 -0.03 0.46 -7.80
N ASP A 202 1.29 0.45 -7.98
CA ASP A 202 2.10 -0.76 -7.86
C ASP A 202 1.93 -1.40 -6.49
N GLY A 203 1.92 -0.60 -5.42
CA GLY A 203 1.72 -1.05 -4.04
C GLY A 203 0.31 -1.61 -3.78
N ASP A 204 -0.70 -1.06 -4.42
CA ASP A 204 -2.07 -1.60 -4.35
C ASP A 204 -2.12 -3.01 -4.96
N VAL A 205 -1.62 -3.15 -6.18
CA VAL A 205 -1.64 -4.43 -6.91
C VAL A 205 -0.73 -5.47 -6.24
N GLN A 206 0.51 -5.10 -5.89
CA GLN A 206 1.46 -6.04 -5.32
C GLN A 206 1.08 -6.49 -3.91
N SER A 207 0.43 -5.64 -3.11
CA SER A 207 -0.04 -6.08 -1.79
C SER A 207 -1.12 -7.16 -1.88
N ASP A 208 -2.04 -7.06 -2.84
CA ASP A 208 -3.05 -8.09 -3.07
C ASP A 208 -2.41 -9.38 -3.65
N THR A 209 -1.44 -9.24 -4.54
CA THR A 209 -0.66 -10.38 -5.09
C THR A 209 0.07 -11.12 -3.96
N VAL A 210 0.75 -10.40 -3.08
CA VAL A 210 1.45 -10.97 -1.92
C VAL A 210 0.47 -11.63 -0.96
N ALA A 211 -0.67 -11.00 -0.67
CA ALA A 211 -1.69 -11.57 0.19
C ALA A 211 -2.22 -12.91 -0.34
N GLN A 212 -2.51 -12.98 -1.64
CA GLN A 212 -2.95 -14.23 -2.28
C GLN A 212 -1.83 -15.28 -2.26
N GLY A 213 -0.59 -14.87 -2.52
CA GLY A 213 0.57 -15.77 -2.46
C GLY A 213 0.78 -16.41 -1.08
N PHE A 214 0.46 -15.70 0.00
CA PHE A 214 0.44 -16.23 1.38
C PHE A 214 -0.85 -16.98 1.75
N GLY A 215 -1.84 -17.02 0.86
CA GLY A 215 -3.03 -17.87 0.97
C GLY A 215 -4.34 -17.13 1.10
N SER A 216 -4.40 -15.91 1.64
CA SER A 216 -5.65 -15.18 1.80
C SER A 216 -5.46 -13.68 2.04
N LEU A 217 -6.26 -12.88 1.38
CA LEU A 217 -6.37 -11.44 1.67
C LEU A 217 -6.90 -11.17 3.10
N GLY A 218 -7.70 -12.09 3.66
CA GLY A 218 -8.19 -12.01 5.05
C GLY A 218 -7.11 -12.21 6.11
N LEU A 219 -5.88 -12.55 5.70
CA LEU A 219 -4.70 -12.71 6.55
C LEU A 219 -3.63 -11.65 6.23
N MET A 220 -4.06 -10.41 6.00
CA MET A 220 -3.19 -9.26 5.72
C MET A 220 -3.51 -8.13 6.67
N THR A 221 -2.48 -7.54 7.29
CA THR A 221 -2.61 -6.28 8.02
C THR A 221 -2.44 -5.09 7.08
N SER A 222 -3.02 -3.95 7.42
CA SER A 222 -2.84 -2.68 6.73
C SER A 222 -2.67 -1.58 7.75
N VAL A 223 -1.50 -0.92 7.75
CA VAL A 223 -1.17 0.15 8.67
C VAL A 223 -0.65 1.34 7.87
N LEU A 224 -1.39 2.44 7.88
CA LEU A 224 -0.90 3.73 7.41
C LEU A 224 -0.09 4.36 8.54
N MET A 225 1.14 4.76 8.25
CA MET A 225 2.02 5.46 9.20
C MET A 225 2.38 6.84 8.63
N THR A 226 2.23 7.88 9.46
CA THR A 226 2.69 9.23 9.10
C THR A 226 4.21 9.28 8.95
N PRO A 227 4.75 10.25 8.18
CA PRO A 227 6.20 10.36 7.96
C PRO A 227 7.03 10.49 9.23
N ASP A 228 6.48 11.11 10.27
CA ASP A 228 7.12 11.27 11.58
C ASP A 228 6.97 10.03 12.50
N GLY A 229 6.22 9.03 12.05
CA GLY A 229 5.95 7.81 12.80
C GLY A 229 5.07 7.97 14.05
N LYS A 230 4.49 9.16 14.28
CA LYS A 230 3.70 9.43 15.50
C LYS A 230 2.25 9.01 15.41
N THR A 231 1.70 9.00 14.20
CA THR A 231 0.30 8.64 13.97
C THR A 231 0.21 7.42 13.07
N VAL A 232 -0.63 6.48 13.46
CA VAL A 232 -0.99 5.34 12.61
C VAL A 232 -2.49 5.23 12.47
N GLU A 233 -2.93 4.79 11.29
CA GLU A 233 -4.27 4.30 11.04
C GLU A 233 -4.13 2.81 10.71
N SER A 234 -4.79 1.95 11.46
CA SER A 234 -4.79 0.50 11.24
C SER A 234 -6.15 0.05 10.78
N GLU A 235 -6.18 -0.75 9.73
CA GLU A 235 -7.40 -1.31 9.15
C GLU A 235 -7.20 -2.77 8.73
N ALA A 236 -8.29 -3.47 8.48
CA ALA A 236 -8.23 -4.72 7.74
C ALA A 236 -7.90 -4.42 6.28
N ALA A 237 -6.99 -5.18 5.68
CA ALA A 237 -6.57 -4.98 4.29
C ALA A 237 -7.67 -5.34 3.25
N HIS A 238 -8.83 -5.79 3.70
CA HIS A 238 -9.97 -6.15 2.87
C HIS A 238 -11.16 -5.25 3.18
N GLY A 239 -12.17 -5.23 2.29
CA GLY A 239 -13.39 -4.46 2.51
C GLY A 239 -14.40 -5.15 3.44
N THR A 240 -15.60 -4.58 3.48
CA THR A 240 -16.68 -4.97 4.40
C THR A 240 -17.34 -6.33 4.11
N VAL A 241 -16.94 -7.03 3.05
CA VAL A 241 -17.41 -8.37 2.64
C VAL A 241 -18.95 -8.46 2.57
N THR A 242 -19.59 -7.43 2.07
CA THR A 242 -21.06 -7.29 1.98
C THR A 242 -21.74 -8.46 1.27
N ARG A 243 -21.04 -9.11 0.33
CA ARG A 243 -21.55 -10.31 -0.32
C ARG A 243 -21.81 -11.45 0.66
N HIS A 244 -20.86 -11.71 1.58
CA HIS A 244 -21.03 -12.75 2.62
C HIS A 244 -22.16 -12.41 3.57
N TYR A 245 -22.30 -11.14 3.98
CA TYR A 245 -23.39 -10.71 4.83
C TYR A 245 -24.76 -10.94 4.15
N ARG A 246 -24.92 -10.59 2.88
CA ARG A 246 -26.14 -10.86 2.10
C ARG A 246 -26.42 -12.36 1.95
N MET A 247 -25.40 -13.17 1.76
CA MET A 247 -25.55 -14.63 1.74
C MET A 247 -26.00 -15.16 3.11
N HIS A 248 -25.43 -14.66 4.20
CA HIS A 248 -25.84 -15.00 5.57
C HIS A 248 -27.32 -14.62 5.80
N GLN A 249 -27.77 -13.43 5.39
CA GLN A 249 -29.17 -13.02 5.48
C GLN A 249 -30.13 -13.95 4.71
N GLN A 250 -29.63 -14.64 3.68
CA GLN A 250 -30.38 -15.63 2.89
C GLN A 250 -30.28 -17.04 3.50
N GLY A 251 -29.70 -17.21 4.69
CA GLY A 251 -29.51 -18.51 5.33
C GLY A 251 -28.45 -19.39 4.67
N LYS A 252 -27.59 -18.82 3.80
CA LYS A 252 -26.52 -19.56 3.15
C LYS A 252 -25.28 -19.59 4.02
N GLU A 253 -24.53 -20.71 3.96
CA GLU A 253 -23.24 -20.82 4.62
C GLU A 253 -22.23 -19.81 4.08
N THR A 254 -21.51 -19.14 4.96
CA THR A 254 -20.49 -18.16 4.61
C THR A 254 -19.22 -18.38 5.41
N SER A 255 -18.10 -17.96 4.83
CA SER A 255 -16.77 -18.10 5.41
C SER A 255 -16.15 -16.71 5.58
N THR A 256 -16.20 -16.19 6.80
CA THR A 256 -15.53 -14.93 7.21
C THR A 256 -14.83 -15.15 8.54
N ASN A 257 -13.67 -14.48 8.72
CA ASN A 257 -12.95 -14.51 9.98
C ASN A 257 -12.63 -13.08 10.44
N PRO A 258 -12.49 -12.82 11.75
CA PRO A 258 -12.20 -11.50 12.31
C PRO A 258 -10.71 -11.17 12.40
N ILE A 259 -9.80 -12.04 11.95
CA ILE A 259 -8.36 -11.97 12.23
C ILE A 259 -7.77 -10.64 11.77
N ALA A 260 -8.01 -10.22 10.53
CA ALA A 260 -7.49 -8.94 10.03
C ALA A 260 -7.98 -7.74 10.86
N SER A 261 -9.22 -7.77 11.35
CA SER A 261 -9.76 -6.71 12.23
C SER A 261 -9.13 -6.75 13.62
N ILE A 262 -8.92 -7.94 14.20
CA ILE A 262 -8.20 -8.08 15.47
C ILE A 262 -6.78 -7.54 15.34
N PHE A 263 -6.07 -7.90 14.27
CA PHE A 263 -4.71 -7.40 14.02
C PHE A 263 -4.68 -5.89 13.75
N ALA A 264 -5.70 -5.30 13.16
CA ALA A 264 -5.80 -3.85 13.05
C ALA A 264 -5.80 -3.19 14.44
N TRP A 265 -6.58 -3.71 15.38
CA TRP A 265 -6.58 -3.24 16.76
C TRP A 265 -5.25 -3.47 17.47
N THR A 266 -4.66 -4.66 17.38
CA THR A 266 -3.40 -4.96 18.07
C THR A 266 -2.24 -4.16 17.54
N ARG A 267 -2.19 -3.86 16.22
CA ARG A 267 -1.17 -2.97 15.63
C ARG A 267 -1.31 -1.54 16.16
N GLY A 268 -2.54 -1.00 16.24
CA GLY A 268 -2.80 0.30 16.84
C GLY A 268 -2.41 0.34 18.33
N LEU A 269 -2.81 -0.66 19.11
CA LEU A 269 -2.46 -0.78 20.53
C LEU A 269 -0.95 -0.89 20.76
N THR A 270 -0.26 -1.70 19.94
CA THR A 270 1.21 -1.83 19.99
C THR A 270 1.88 -0.49 19.73
N HIS A 271 1.42 0.25 18.73
CA HIS A 271 1.95 1.57 18.43
C HIS A 271 1.73 2.55 19.59
N ARG A 272 0.53 2.58 20.14
CA ARG A 272 0.19 3.41 21.31
C ARG A 272 1.05 3.03 22.52
N GLY A 273 1.18 1.74 22.81
CA GLY A 273 1.99 1.24 23.91
C GLY A 273 3.47 1.64 23.78
N LYS A 274 4.02 1.65 22.56
CA LYS A 274 5.39 2.13 22.31
C LYS A 274 5.52 3.65 22.56
N LEU A 275 4.55 4.45 22.11
CA LEU A 275 4.56 5.90 22.32
C LEU A 275 4.49 6.27 23.81
N ASP A 276 3.75 5.50 24.61
CA ASP A 276 3.54 5.74 26.04
C ASP A 276 4.58 5.02 26.93
N ASN A 277 5.51 4.25 26.34
CA ASN A 277 6.40 3.34 27.07
C ASN A 277 5.63 2.32 27.95
N ASN A 278 4.42 1.93 27.52
CA ASN A 278 3.57 0.97 28.20
C ASN A 278 3.85 -0.46 27.66
N ASN A 279 4.81 -1.13 28.28
CA ASN A 279 5.22 -2.48 27.89
C ASN A 279 4.12 -3.53 28.12
N GLU A 280 3.22 -3.34 29.07
CA GLU A 280 2.11 -4.25 29.34
C GLU A 280 1.13 -4.25 28.17
N LEU A 281 0.80 -3.06 27.64
CA LEU A 281 -0.06 -2.93 26.47
C LEU A 281 0.57 -3.57 25.23
N VAL A 282 1.88 -3.37 25.02
CA VAL A 282 2.62 -4.01 23.92
C VAL A 282 2.59 -5.54 24.07
N LYS A 283 2.81 -6.06 25.29
CA LYS A 283 2.75 -7.50 25.59
C LYS A 283 1.36 -8.06 25.36
N PHE A 284 0.32 -7.37 25.82
CA PHE A 284 -1.07 -7.78 25.61
C PHE A 284 -1.36 -7.93 24.10
N ALA A 285 -1.06 -6.90 23.31
CA ALA A 285 -1.32 -6.91 21.87
C ALA A 285 -0.57 -8.06 21.16
N SER A 286 0.72 -8.25 21.46
CA SER A 286 1.53 -9.34 20.87
C SER A 286 1.05 -10.72 21.31
N THR A 287 0.60 -10.87 22.55
CA THR A 287 0.03 -12.12 23.04
C THR A 287 -1.27 -12.45 22.33
N LEU A 288 -2.15 -11.46 22.12
CA LEU A 288 -3.40 -11.67 21.39
C LEU A 288 -3.13 -12.09 19.93
N GLU A 289 -2.19 -11.47 19.24
CA GLU A 289 -1.78 -11.88 17.88
C GLU A 289 -1.30 -13.34 17.86
N LYS A 290 -0.45 -13.71 18.83
CA LYS A 290 0.05 -15.08 18.97
C LYS A 290 -1.09 -16.07 19.19
N VAL A 291 -2.01 -15.78 20.11
CA VAL A 291 -3.17 -16.65 20.39
C VAL A 291 -4.06 -16.81 19.15
N CYS A 292 -4.29 -15.74 18.38
CA CYS A 292 -5.05 -15.85 17.13
C CYS A 292 -4.37 -16.80 16.13
N ILE A 293 -3.06 -16.69 15.95
CA ILE A 293 -2.30 -17.58 15.06
C ILE A 293 -2.36 -19.03 15.55
N GLU A 294 -2.10 -19.27 16.83
CA GLU A 294 -2.14 -20.61 17.45
C GLU A 294 -3.54 -21.24 17.33
N THR A 295 -4.60 -20.44 17.48
CA THR A 295 -5.99 -20.92 17.32
C THR A 295 -6.25 -21.37 15.89
N VAL A 296 -5.81 -20.60 14.89
CA VAL A 296 -5.91 -20.99 13.48
C VAL A 296 -5.08 -22.24 13.21
N GLU A 297 -3.83 -22.28 13.69
CA GLU A 297 -2.92 -23.43 13.50
C GLU A 297 -3.43 -24.72 14.18
N SER A 298 -4.25 -24.62 15.22
CA SER A 298 -4.91 -25.77 15.85
C SER A 298 -6.09 -26.32 15.02
N GLY A 299 -6.44 -25.67 13.91
CA GLY A 299 -7.56 -26.06 13.05
C GLY A 299 -8.90 -25.38 13.40
N SER A 300 -8.92 -24.51 14.41
CA SER A 300 -10.12 -23.73 14.79
C SER A 300 -10.21 -22.48 13.89
N MET A 301 -10.66 -22.66 12.66
CA MET A 301 -10.79 -21.59 11.66
C MET A 301 -12.02 -21.79 10.79
N THR A 302 -12.49 -20.72 10.17
CA THR A 302 -13.50 -20.80 9.13
C THR A 302 -12.88 -21.26 7.81
N LYS A 303 -13.71 -21.89 6.96
CA LYS A 303 -13.26 -22.40 5.65
C LYS A 303 -12.76 -21.28 4.73
#